data_01adec853111cb1ee46dbf4af48de5d1
#
_entry.id   01adec853111cb1ee46dbf4af48de5d1
#
_cell.length_a   1.000
_cell.length_b   1.000
_cell.length_c   1.000
_cell.angle_alpha   90.00
_cell.angle_beta   90.00
_cell.angle_gamma   90.00
#
_symmetry.space_group_name_H-M   'P 1'
#
loop_
_entity.id
_entity.type
_entity.pdbx_description
1 polymer ?
#
loop_
_entity_poly.entity_id
_entity_poly.type
_entity_poly.pdbx_seq_one_letter_code
_entity_poly.pdbx_strand_id
1 'polypeptide(L)'
;MPDFLSDGVRIAYIDEGPRDGTAIVLVHGFGSNVRVNWVGPGWVSTLTAAGYRVIALDNRGHGASEGPHDPAVYGTGTHMAEDVRRLMDHLGIVRADVMGYSMGAWITAHLAIAHPERLRSAIFGGLAYAMVTGLGGQETIAEALETDDPSSIPTPKGRAYRAFAEQT
;
A
#
# COMPACT_ATOMS: atom_id res chain seq x y z
N MET A 1 -2.95 15.99 4.57
CA MET A 1 -3.63 14.97 3.76
C MET A 1 -5.02 14.80 4.33
N PRO A 2 -6.07 14.70 3.51
CA PRO A 2 -7.37 14.24 3.97
C PRO A 2 -7.28 12.80 4.48
N ASP A 3 -8.29 12.37 5.25
CA ASP A 3 -8.40 11.00 5.75
C ASP A 3 -9.87 10.54 5.77
N PHE A 4 -10.08 9.24 5.95
CA PHE A 4 -11.38 8.62 6.15
C PHE A 4 -11.25 7.43 7.11
N LEU A 5 -12.38 6.97 7.65
CA LEU A 5 -12.41 5.78 8.51
C LEU A 5 -12.70 4.53 7.67
N SER A 6 -11.77 3.58 7.71
CA SER A 6 -11.91 2.25 7.13
C SER A 6 -11.94 1.21 8.25
N ASP A 7 -13.14 0.74 8.56
CA ASP A 7 -13.35 -0.24 9.63
C ASP A 7 -12.72 0.18 10.97
N GLY A 8 -12.97 1.44 11.34
CA GLY A 8 -12.46 2.03 12.58
C GLY A 8 -11.01 2.51 12.52
N VAL A 9 -10.26 2.26 11.44
CA VAL A 9 -8.89 2.71 11.25
C VAL A 9 -8.86 3.95 10.37
N ARG A 10 -8.18 5.02 10.82
CA ARG A 10 -8.03 6.26 10.05
C ARG A 10 -6.97 6.08 8.96
N ILE A 11 -7.38 6.22 7.71
CA ILE A 11 -6.54 6.07 6.51
C ILE A 11 -6.37 7.44 5.85
N ALA A 12 -5.13 7.89 5.74
CA ALA A 12 -4.76 9.12 5.06
C ALA A 12 -4.55 8.88 3.55
N TYR A 13 -4.93 9.87 2.74
CA TYR A 13 -4.80 9.77 1.28
C TYR A 13 -4.55 11.13 0.63
N ILE A 14 -4.19 11.12 -0.65
CA ILE A 14 -4.25 12.27 -1.56
C ILE A 14 -5.28 11.98 -2.65
N ASP A 15 -5.84 13.06 -3.23
CA ASP A 15 -6.78 13.03 -4.35
C ASP A 15 -6.50 14.24 -5.22
N GLU A 16 -5.72 14.04 -6.28
CA GLU A 16 -5.14 15.09 -7.11
C GLU A 16 -5.51 14.92 -8.59
N GLY A 17 -5.46 16.03 -9.32
CA GLY A 17 -5.82 16.07 -10.74
C GLY A 17 -7.30 16.39 -10.98
N PRO A 18 -7.77 16.30 -12.24
CA PRO A 18 -9.13 16.64 -12.62
C PRO A 18 -10.15 15.68 -12.01
N ARG A 19 -11.21 16.21 -11.42
CA ARG A 19 -12.25 15.41 -10.74
C ARG A 19 -13.04 14.51 -11.68
N ASP A 20 -13.13 14.88 -12.93
CA ASP A 20 -13.77 14.15 -14.03
C ASP A 20 -12.78 13.26 -14.82
N GLY A 21 -11.50 13.32 -14.45
CA GLY A 21 -10.46 12.46 -15.03
C GLY A 21 -10.66 10.99 -14.69
N THR A 22 -10.09 10.14 -15.51
CA THR A 22 -10.02 8.71 -15.22
C THR A 22 -9.32 8.46 -13.90
N ALA A 23 -9.99 7.79 -12.94
CA ALA A 23 -9.41 7.52 -11.64
C ALA A 23 -8.33 6.43 -11.71
N ILE A 24 -7.18 6.70 -11.06
CA ILE A 24 -6.15 5.72 -10.77
C ILE A 24 -5.81 5.74 -9.29
N VAL A 25 -5.82 4.56 -8.65
CA VAL A 25 -5.45 4.38 -7.24
C VAL A 25 -4.05 3.79 -7.15
N LEU A 26 -3.18 4.42 -6.36
CA LEU A 26 -1.79 4.05 -6.17
C LEU A 26 -1.59 3.47 -4.77
N VAL A 27 -1.06 2.25 -4.67
CA VAL A 27 -0.86 1.51 -3.41
C VAL A 27 0.63 1.23 -3.21
N HIS A 28 1.23 1.82 -2.18
CA HIS A 28 2.67 1.76 -1.94
C HIS A 28 3.16 0.44 -1.32
N GLY A 29 4.47 0.22 -1.34
CA GLY A 29 5.13 -0.94 -0.76
C GLY A 29 5.32 -0.88 0.76
N PHE A 30 5.79 -1.99 1.35
CA PHE A 30 6.09 -2.10 2.77
C PHE A 30 7.17 -1.10 3.19
N GLY A 31 7.03 -0.53 4.39
CA GLY A 31 7.97 0.45 4.96
C GLY A 31 8.05 1.77 4.17
N SER A 32 7.06 2.07 3.32
CA SER A 32 7.00 3.26 2.48
C SER A 32 5.74 4.08 2.81
N ASN A 33 5.47 5.10 2.02
CA ASN A 33 4.27 5.92 2.08
C ASN A 33 4.01 6.59 0.73
N VAL A 34 2.90 7.32 0.62
CA VAL A 34 2.51 8.05 -0.60
C VAL A 34 3.62 8.97 -1.08
N ARG A 35 4.27 9.70 -0.16
CA ARG A 35 5.28 10.70 -0.51
C ARG A 35 6.52 10.03 -1.12
N VAL A 36 7.01 8.97 -0.49
CA VAL A 36 8.24 8.27 -0.90
C VAL A 36 8.02 7.47 -2.18
N ASN A 37 6.89 6.77 -2.28
CA ASN A 37 6.66 5.83 -3.39
C ASN A 37 6.12 6.54 -4.65
N TRP A 38 5.33 7.60 -4.50
CA TRP A 38 4.55 8.15 -5.60
C TRP A 38 4.79 9.61 -5.90
N VAL A 39 4.88 10.47 -4.86
CA VAL A 39 5.08 11.91 -5.06
C VAL A 39 6.53 12.22 -5.41
N GLY A 40 7.47 11.75 -4.60
CA GLY A 40 8.91 12.01 -4.78
C GLY A 40 9.45 11.55 -6.14
N PRO A 41 9.15 10.34 -6.61
CA PRO A 41 9.56 9.87 -7.94
C PRO A 41 8.80 10.50 -9.11
N GLY A 42 7.78 11.35 -8.86
CA GLY A 42 7.05 12.08 -9.90
C GLY A 42 5.87 11.33 -10.52
N TRP A 43 5.45 10.17 -9.99
CA TRP A 43 4.29 9.44 -10.51
C TRP A 43 3.00 10.27 -10.46
N VAL A 44 2.73 10.93 -9.33
CA VAL A 44 1.52 11.76 -9.16
C VAL A 44 1.50 12.88 -10.19
N SER A 45 2.59 13.64 -10.32
CA SER A 45 2.67 14.77 -11.28
C SER A 45 2.56 14.30 -12.74
N THR A 46 3.18 13.17 -13.08
CA THR A 46 3.11 12.61 -14.44
C THR A 46 1.70 12.17 -14.80
N LEU A 47 1.03 11.46 -13.90
CA LEU A 47 -0.33 10.97 -14.15
C LEU A 47 -1.35 12.10 -14.16
N THR A 48 -1.24 13.08 -13.27
CA THR A 48 -2.14 14.25 -13.28
C THR A 48 -1.95 15.09 -14.54
N ALA A 49 -0.71 15.27 -15.00
CA ALA A 49 -0.42 15.94 -16.27
C ALA A 49 -1.00 15.18 -17.48
N ALA A 50 -1.14 13.86 -17.38
CA ALA A 50 -1.78 13.03 -18.38
C ALA A 50 -3.33 13.00 -18.28
N GLY A 51 -3.92 13.80 -17.35
CA GLY A 51 -5.37 13.93 -17.19
C GLY A 51 -6.02 12.89 -16.27
N TYR A 52 -5.24 12.11 -15.52
CA TYR A 52 -5.79 11.20 -14.53
C TYR A 52 -6.19 11.93 -13.23
N ARG A 53 -7.27 11.46 -12.60
CA ARG A 53 -7.53 11.71 -11.19
C ARG A 53 -6.73 10.69 -10.38
N VAL A 54 -5.71 11.15 -9.68
CA VAL A 54 -4.77 10.31 -8.95
C VAL A 54 -5.14 10.27 -7.48
N ILE A 55 -5.47 9.07 -7.00
CA ILE A 55 -5.70 8.79 -5.59
C ILE A 55 -4.54 7.94 -5.08
N ALA A 56 -3.93 8.30 -3.96
CA ALA A 56 -2.94 7.45 -3.32
C ALA A 56 -3.17 7.46 -1.80
N LEU A 57 -3.12 6.29 -1.16
CA LEU A 57 -3.33 6.16 0.28
C LEU A 57 -2.04 5.73 0.97
N ASP A 58 -1.85 6.19 2.18
CA ASP A 58 -0.92 5.55 3.11
C ASP A 58 -1.62 4.30 3.67
N ASN A 59 -1.05 3.12 3.45
CA ASN A 59 -1.62 1.88 3.97
C ASN A 59 -1.70 1.94 5.51
N ARG A 60 -2.65 1.23 6.14
CA ARG A 60 -2.69 1.13 7.60
C ARG A 60 -1.31 0.76 8.16
N GLY A 61 -0.91 1.37 9.27
CA GLY A 61 0.42 1.20 9.87
C GLY A 61 1.56 1.94 9.17
N HIS A 62 1.26 2.78 8.16
CA HIS A 62 2.28 3.50 7.40
C HIS A 62 1.95 4.99 7.26
N GLY A 63 2.99 5.80 7.11
CA GLY A 63 2.88 7.23 6.81
C GLY A 63 2.00 8.00 7.79
N ALA A 64 1.00 8.70 7.29
CA ALA A 64 0.05 9.49 8.08
C ALA A 64 -1.22 8.71 8.48
N SER A 65 -1.35 7.46 8.04
CA SER A 65 -2.44 6.57 8.47
C SER A 65 -2.22 6.05 9.88
N GLU A 66 -3.31 5.66 10.54
CA GLU A 66 -3.25 5.06 11.87
C GLU A 66 -2.57 3.69 11.82
N GLY A 67 -1.73 3.41 12.84
CA GLY A 67 -1.04 2.15 13.04
C GLY A 67 -1.53 1.43 14.30
N PRO A 68 -2.67 0.73 14.26
CA PRO A 68 -3.14 -0.05 15.40
C PRO A 68 -2.11 -1.13 15.80
N HIS A 69 -1.93 -1.33 17.11
CA HIS A 69 -1.01 -2.37 17.62
C HIS A 69 -1.62 -3.77 17.65
N ASP A 70 -2.91 -3.93 17.32
CA ASP A 70 -3.53 -5.24 17.22
C ASP A 70 -3.23 -5.88 15.85
N PRO A 71 -2.47 -6.99 15.79
CA PRO A 71 -2.16 -7.69 14.54
C PRO A 71 -3.40 -8.15 13.77
N ALA A 72 -4.52 -8.40 14.44
CA ALA A 72 -5.75 -8.87 13.81
C ALA A 72 -6.32 -7.88 12.79
N VAL A 73 -6.09 -6.57 12.98
CA VAL A 73 -6.59 -5.55 12.06
C VAL A 73 -5.81 -5.45 10.75
N TYR A 74 -4.67 -6.11 10.63
CA TYR A 74 -3.88 -6.13 9.40
C TYR A 74 -4.26 -7.31 8.49
N GLY A 75 -4.69 -8.43 9.09
CA GLY A 75 -5.08 -9.63 8.37
C GLY A 75 -4.00 -10.17 7.44
N THR A 76 -4.42 -10.96 6.46
CA THR A 76 -3.54 -11.54 5.43
C THR A 76 -3.58 -10.72 4.11
N GLY A 77 -3.64 -9.40 4.19
CA GLY A 77 -3.73 -8.48 3.05
C GLY A 77 -5.15 -8.14 2.60
N THR A 78 -6.14 -8.90 3.01
CA THR A 78 -7.55 -8.64 2.67
C THR A 78 -8.05 -7.33 3.29
N HIS A 79 -7.66 -7.01 4.54
CA HIS A 79 -8.05 -5.76 5.19
C HIS A 79 -7.51 -4.52 4.45
N MET A 80 -6.27 -4.57 3.97
CA MET A 80 -5.69 -3.47 3.20
C MET A 80 -6.34 -3.35 1.81
N ALA A 81 -6.72 -4.47 1.19
CA ALA A 81 -7.49 -4.44 -0.05
C ALA A 81 -8.88 -3.81 0.16
N GLU A 82 -9.53 -4.11 1.30
CA GLU A 82 -10.78 -3.47 1.69
C GLU A 82 -10.61 -1.97 1.98
N ASP A 83 -9.45 -1.51 2.48
CA ASP A 83 -9.18 -0.08 2.63
C ASP A 83 -9.21 0.62 1.28
N VAL A 84 -8.59 0.03 0.26
CA VAL A 84 -8.61 0.57 -1.11
C VAL A 84 -10.04 0.63 -1.64
N ARG A 85 -10.83 -0.44 -1.48
CA ARG A 85 -12.22 -0.48 -1.91
C ARG A 85 -13.07 0.58 -1.20
N ARG A 86 -12.93 0.68 0.14
CA ARG A 86 -13.68 1.66 0.94
C ARG A 86 -13.26 3.11 0.63
N LEU A 87 -11.98 3.34 0.31
CA LEU A 87 -11.54 4.65 -0.18
C LEU A 87 -12.22 5.01 -1.50
N MET A 88 -12.34 4.06 -2.42
CA MET A 88 -13.08 4.27 -3.66
C MET A 88 -14.55 4.60 -3.38
N ASP A 89 -15.20 3.88 -2.44
CA ASP A 89 -16.58 4.17 -2.03
C ASP A 89 -16.71 5.57 -1.42
N HIS A 90 -15.80 5.93 -0.51
CA HIS A 90 -15.74 7.25 0.13
C HIS A 90 -15.64 8.39 -0.89
N LEU A 91 -14.91 8.16 -1.99
CA LEU A 91 -14.71 9.14 -3.06
C LEU A 91 -15.74 9.04 -4.20
N GLY A 92 -16.73 8.16 -4.09
CA GLY A 92 -17.74 7.93 -5.13
C GLY A 92 -17.18 7.31 -6.41
N ILE A 93 -16.05 6.60 -6.33
CA ILE A 93 -15.39 5.97 -7.48
C ILE A 93 -15.91 4.54 -7.63
N VAL A 94 -16.69 4.30 -8.68
CA VAL A 94 -17.25 2.97 -8.96
C VAL A 94 -16.18 2.01 -9.47
N ARG A 95 -15.33 2.47 -10.41
CA ARG A 95 -14.22 1.69 -10.99
C ARG A 95 -13.00 2.56 -11.20
N ALA A 96 -11.81 2.01 -10.97
CA ALA A 96 -10.54 2.69 -11.19
C ALA A 96 -9.50 1.76 -11.82
N ASP A 97 -8.44 2.35 -12.40
CA ASP A 97 -7.18 1.65 -12.54
C ASP A 97 -6.53 1.56 -11.16
N VAL A 98 -5.91 0.44 -10.83
CA VAL A 98 -5.23 0.28 -9.54
C VAL A 98 -3.79 -0.15 -9.81
N MET A 99 -2.83 0.62 -9.33
CA MET A 99 -1.40 0.33 -9.44
C MET A 99 -0.81 0.13 -8.07
N GLY A 100 -0.26 -1.05 -7.83
CA GLY A 100 0.46 -1.39 -6.61
C GLY A 100 1.93 -1.67 -6.86
N TYR A 101 2.78 -1.34 -5.88
CA TYR A 101 4.20 -1.67 -5.89
C TYR A 101 4.56 -2.58 -4.72
N SER A 102 5.29 -3.68 -4.96
CA SER A 102 5.72 -4.63 -3.92
C SER A 102 4.55 -5.13 -3.06
N MET A 103 4.50 -4.84 -1.76
CA MET A 103 3.34 -5.13 -0.90
C MET A 103 2.05 -4.52 -1.48
N GLY A 104 2.11 -3.32 -2.05
CA GLY A 104 0.95 -2.70 -2.72
C GLY A 104 0.47 -3.49 -3.93
N ALA A 105 1.36 -4.14 -4.67
CA ALA A 105 0.97 -5.03 -5.77
C ALA A 105 0.25 -6.28 -5.26
N TRP A 106 0.68 -6.82 -4.12
CA TRP A 106 0.00 -7.93 -3.45
C TRP A 106 -1.40 -7.51 -2.93
N ILE A 107 -1.52 -6.33 -2.32
CA ILE A 107 -2.82 -5.75 -1.93
C ILE A 107 -3.73 -5.59 -3.16
N THR A 108 -3.19 -5.07 -4.28
CA THR A 108 -3.92 -4.93 -5.54
C THR A 108 -4.39 -6.28 -6.10
N ALA A 109 -3.59 -7.34 -5.96
CA ALA A 109 -3.98 -8.69 -6.36
C ALA A 109 -5.15 -9.21 -5.52
N HIS A 110 -5.13 -9.01 -4.20
CA HIS A 110 -6.26 -9.35 -3.32
C HIS A 110 -7.53 -8.57 -3.70
N LEU A 111 -7.39 -7.28 -3.99
CA LEU A 111 -8.51 -6.47 -4.46
C LEU A 111 -9.08 -7.00 -5.78
N ALA A 112 -8.20 -7.36 -6.73
CA ALA A 112 -8.61 -7.89 -8.03
C ALA A 112 -9.32 -9.25 -7.94
N ILE A 113 -8.97 -10.08 -6.96
CA ILE A 113 -9.62 -11.35 -6.69
C ILE A 113 -10.98 -11.15 -6.01
N ALA A 114 -11.03 -10.30 -4.99
CA ALA A 114 -12.23 -10.10 -4.17
C ALA A 114 -13.29 -9.22 -4.86
N HIS A 115 -12.84 -8.21 -5.62
CA HIS A 115 -13.69 -7.16 -6.21
C HIS A 115 -13.28 -6.84 -7.67
N PRO A 116 -13.27 -7.82 -8.58
CA PRO A 116 -12.85 -7.59 -9.97
C PRO A 116 -13.69 -6.52 -10.68
N GLU A 117 -14.96 -6.36 -10.29
CA GLU A 117 -15.86 -5.35 -10.83
C GLU A 117 -15.44 -3.91 -10.50
N ARG A 118 -14.62 -3.71 -9.49
CA ARG A 118 -14.11 -2.40 -9.07
C ARG A 118 -12.90 -1.93 -9.87
N LEU A 119 -12.25 -2.84 -10.61
CA LEU A 119 -11.05 -2.54 -11.38
C LEU A 119 -11.38 -2.35 -12.86
N ARG A 120 -10.82 -1.30 -13.44
CA ARG A 120 -10.71 -1.11 -14.89
C ARG A 120 -9.49 -1.85 -15.42
N SER A 121 -8.37 -1.69 -14.73
CA SER A 121 -7.12 -2.43 -14.91
C SER A 121 -6.38 -2.58 -13.59
N ALA A 122 -5.49 -3.56 -13.51
CA ALA A 122 -4.58 -3.76 -12.39
C ALA A 122 -3.13 -3.76 -12.89
N ILE A 123 -2.26 -2.97 -12.26
CA ILE A 123 -0.85 -2.84 -12.58
C ILE A 123 -0.04 -3.32 -11.38
N PHE A 124 0.80 -4.34 -11.60
CA PHE A 124 1.59 -4.99 -10.57
C PHE A 124 3.07 -4.68 -10.76
N GLY A 125 3.61 -3.75 -9.95
CA GLY A 125 5.02 -3.44 -9.91
C GLY A 125 5.74 -4.23 -8.82
N GLY A 126 6.83 -4.93 -9.15
CA GLY A 126 7.65 -5.64 -8.17
C GLY A 126 6.96 -6.82 -7.48
N LEU A 127 5.94 -7.43 -8.10
CA LEU A 127 5.29 -8.64 -7.61
C LEU A 127 6.12 -9.87 -8.03
N ALA A 128 6.90 -10.40 -7.08
CA ALA A 128 7.71 -11.58 -7.31
C ALA A 128 6.94 -12.88 -6.99
N TYR A 129 7.39 -14.01 -7.56
CA TYR A 129 6.80 -15.33 -7.35
C TYR A 129 6.64 -15.69 -5.87
N ALA A 130 7.64 -15.37 -5.04
CA ALA A 130 7.58 -15.60 -3.59
C ALA A 130 6.43 -14.85 -2.88
N MET A 131 5.97 -13.72 -3.44
CA MET A 131 4.80 -13.00 -2.90
C MET A 131 3.48 -13.69 -3.24
N VAL A 132 3.45 -14.45 -4.33
CA VAL A 132 2.26 -15.20 -4.76
C VAL A 132 2.17 -16.55 -4.03
N THR A 133 3.31 -17.21 -3.78
CA THR A 133 3.38 -18.53 -3.13
C THR A 133 3.48 -18.49 -1.61
N GLY A 134 3.52 -17.29 -1.04
CA GLY A 134 3.77 -17.01 0.37
C GLY A 134 5.21 -16.59 0.63
N LEU A 135 5.35 -15.43 1.25
CA LEU A 135 6.64 -14.90 1.69
C LEU A 135 7.14 -15.67 2.93
N GLY A 136 7.51 -16.92 2.81
CA GLY A 136 8.15 -17.60 3.94
C GLY A 136 9.15 -16.65 4.64
N GLY A 137 9.10 -16.55 5.98
CA GLY A 137 9.99 -15.69 6.76
C GLY A 137 9.40 -14.34 7.17
N GLN A 138 8.07 -14.20 7.23
CA GLN A 138 7.42 -13.05 7.85
C GLN A 138 7.82 -12.91 9.32
N GLU A 139 7.91 -14.02 10.04
CA GLU A 139 8.41 -14.08 11.42
C GLU A 139 9.85 -13.52 11.51
N THR A 140 10.73 -13.91 10.61
CA THR A 140 12.11 -13.41 10.55
C THR A 140 12.19 -11.90 10.28
N ILE A 141 11.23 -11.35 9.54
CA ILE A 141 11.16 -9.90 9.31
C ILE A 141 10.68 -9.19 10.56
N ALA A 142 9.63 -9.69 11.21
CA ALA A 142 9.12 -9.13 12.46
C ALA A 142 10.21 -9.15 13.56
N GLU A 143 10.86 -10.29 13.78
CA GLU A 143 11.98 -10.42 14.71
C GLU A 143 13.12 -9.42 14.43
N ALA A 144 13.44 -9.23 13.14
CA ALA A 144 14.50 -8.31 12.74
C ALA A 144 14.12 -6.83 12.97
N LEU A 145 12.84 -6.49 12.90
CA LEU A 145 12.34 -5.13 13.14
C LEU A 145 12.16 -4.82 14.63
N GLU A 146 11.83 -5.83 15.44
CA GLU A 146 11.58 -5.69 16.87
C GLU A 146 12.85 -5.75 17.73
N THR A 147 13.96 -6.31 17.21
CA THR A 147 15.19 -6.44 18.01
C THR A 147 15.85 -5.10 18.30
N ASP A 148 16.28 -4.91 19.55
CA ASP A 148 17.07 -3.73 19.95
C ASP A 148 18.55 -3.81 19.48
N ASP A 149 19.05 -5.01 19.17
CA ASP A 149 20.40 -5.25 18.67
C ASP A 149 20.40 -5.73 17.21
N PRO A 150 20.64 -4.82 16.24
CA PRO A 150 20.72 -5.19 14.83
C PRO A 150 21.80 -6.24 14.51
N SER A 151 22.84 -6.35 15.33
CA SER A 151 23.92 -7.32 15.11
C SER A 151 23.48 -8.76 15.40
N SER A 152 22.43 -8.94 16.20
CA SER A 152 21.85 -10.25 16.55
C SER A 152 20.99 -10.86 15.44
N ILE A 153 20.66 -10.10 14.37
CA ILE A 153 19.78 -10.58 13.28
C ILE A 153 20.48 -11.67 12.47
N PRO A 154 20.00 -12.92 12.53
CA PRO A 154 20.73 -14.07 12.00
C PRO A 154 20.75 -14.13 10.46
N THR A 155 19.70 -13.61 9.81
CA THR A 155 19.52 -13.78 8.37
C THR A 155 19.92 -12.55 7.57
N PRO A 156 20.54 -12.70 6.37
CA PRO A 156 20.82 -11.58 5.48
C PRO A 156 19.56 -10.80 5.09
N LYS A 157 18.44 -11.52 4.92
CA LYS A 157 17.13 -10.94 4.60
C LYS A 157 16.61 -10.05 5.74
N GLY A 158 16.67 -10.53 6.98
CA GLY A 158 16.27 -9.74 8.15
C GLY A 158 17.11 -8.46 8.29
N ARG A 159 18.44 -8.57 8.14
CA ARG A 159 19.33 -7.40 8.16
C ARG A 159 18.99 -6.39 7.07
N ALA A 160 18.66 -6.84 5.86
CA ALA A 160 18.26 -5.96 4.75
C ALA A 160 16.95 -5.22 5.06
N TYR A 161 15.95 -5.91 5.64
CA TYR A 161 14.70 -5.27 6.05
C TYR A 161 14.89 -4.27 7.19
N ARG A 162 15.75 -4.59 8.18
CA ARG A 162 16.08 -3.65 9.26
C ARG A 162 16.75 -2.39 8.72
N ALA A 163 17.78 -2.55 7.89
CA ALA A 163 18.46 -1.42 7.28
C ALA A 163 17.54 -0.57 6.41
N PHE A 164 16.57 -1.18 5.74
CA PHE A 164 15.55 -0.46 4.98
C PHE A 164 14.62 0.34 5.90
N ALA A 165 14.14 -0.26 6.98
CA ALA A 165 13.24 0.41 7.92
C ALA A 165 13.91 1.59 8.66
N GLU A 166 15.23 1.54 8.88
CA GLU A 166 15.99 2.64 9.49
C GLU A 166 16.20 3.85 8.56
N GLN A 167 15.90 3.71 7.25
CA GLN A 167 16.02 4.77 6.23
C GLN A 167 14.69 5.46 5.90
N THR A 168 13.56 4.93 6.38
CA THR A 168 12.22 5.43 6.10
C THR A 168 11.57 6.07 7.30
#